data_cbb44a07a70ca11cfcd8a276a5901071
#
_entry.id   cbb44a07a70ca11cfcd8a276a5901071
#
_cell.length_a   1.000
_cell.length_b   1.000
_cell.length_c   1.000
_cell.angle_alpha   90.00
_cell.angle_beta   90.00
_cell.angle_gamma   90.00
#
_symmetry.space_group_name_H-M   'P 1'
#
loop_
_entity.id
_entity.type
_entity.pdbx_description
1 polymer ?
#
loop_
_entity_poly.entity_id
_entity_poly.type
_entity_poly.pdbx_seq_one_letter_code
_entity_poly.pdbx_strand_id
1 'polypeptide(L)'
;AIFGVMGWLDIPLNIPNSLISAMAVGIGADYAIYFLYRLREILREEGGDIKDAIRKTLSTAGKASLFVATAVAGGYGVLSLSQGFHVHQWLAMFIVIAMLFSVFATLIMVPTMILILKPRFIFSSKKKSIPVAQTVVTSLLLGTVLTMSMPKTSHADEVQDIVNRSDDASKFLSSTASAKFILTSKNGEQRVRLTKNMTKLAGNTQNNMRLTEFISPADVQGTTTLLIENAKGSDSMFVYLPALKKVRRLASANKGDAFIGTDFSYGDVLGYKLSDWKYTKLADGKFNGKDCYMIEATPINNTVKSDFGYSKRRMCILKDNFVTATIDIWDTAGKPLKHIEFTDIRPYGKVKPRWQAMKSMAKNLQTQHMTQVIVNDFAAEKTLSDKLFSPQSLEK
;
A
#
# COMPACT_ATOMS: atom_id res chain seq x y z
N ALA A 1 -24.44 0.26 15.21
CA ALA A 1 -25.08 -1.02 14.84
C ALA A 1 -24.05 -2.08 14.47
N ILE A 2 -23.19 -1.88 13.42
CA ILE A 2 -22.24 -2.91 12.94
C ILE A 2 -21.31 -3.40 14.03
N PHE A 3 -20.60 -2.50 14.73
CA PHE A 3 -19.70 -2.90 15.83
C PHE A 3 -20.41 -3.58 17.00
N GLY A 4 -21.67 -3.22 17.26
CA GLY A 4 -22.48 -3.90 18.28
C GLY A 4 -22.83 -5.34 17.87
N VAL A 5 -23.16 -5.56 16.59
CA VAL A 5 -23.40 -6.90 16.04
C VAL A 5 -22.12 -7.74 16.01
N MET A 6 -20.99 -7.14 15.65
CA MET A 6 -19.69 -7.81 15.68
C MET A 6 -19.33 -8.28 17.09
N GLY A 7 -19.51 -7.41 18.09
CA GLY A 7 -19.25 -7.78 19.49
C GLY A 7 -20.19 -8.83 20.03
N TRP A 8 -21.47 -8.83 19.59
CA TRP A 8 -22.44 -9.83 20.01
C TRP A 8 -22.22 -11.21 19.37
N LEU A 9 -21.71 -11.24 18.12
CA LEU A 9 -21.40 -12.46 17.36
C LEU A 9 -19.93 -12.91 17.50
N ASP A 10 -19.15 -12.26 18.35
CA ASP A 10 -17.72 -12.50 18.56
C ASP A 10 -16.89 -12.49 17.26
N ILE A 11 -17.26 -11.59 16.33
CA ILE A 11 -16.57 -11.42 15.05
C ILE A 11 -15.40 -10.46 15.22
N PRO A 12 -14.14 -10.90 15.03
CA PRO A 12 -12.97 -10.06 15.24
C PRO A 12 -12.91 -8.92 14.21
N LEU A 13 -12.47 -7.74 14.65
CA LEU A 13 -12.21 -6.62 13.76
C LEU A 13 -10.98 -6.94 12.90
N ASN A 14 -11.18 -6.95 11.59
CA ASN A 14 -10.13 -7.17 10.60
C ASN A 14 -10.24 -6.14 9.44
N ILE A 15 -9.27 -6.14 8.52
CA ILE A 15 -9.22 -5.18 7.41
C ILE A 15 -10.50 -5.19 6.56
N PRO A 16 -11.04 -6.33 6.10
CA PRO A 16 -12.31 -6.37 5.38
C PRO A 16 -13.48 -5.76 6.16
N ASN A 17 -13.63 -6.11 7.45
CA ASN A 17 -14.75 -5.63 8.28
C ASN A 17 -14.68 -4.14 8.58
N SER A 18 -13.48 -3.56 8.72
CA SER A 18 -13.28 -2.12 8.92
C SER A 18 -13.68 -1.31 7.67
N LEU A 19 -13.34 -1.81 6.49
CA LEU A 19 -13.72 -1.19 5.21
C LEU A 19 -15.25 -1.18 5.03
N ILE A 20 -15.93 -2.26 5.39
CA ILE A 20 -17.41 -2.35 5.34
C ILE A 20 -18.05 -1.31 6.25
N SER A 21 -17.48 -1.08 7.44
CA SER A 21 -17.99 -0.08 8.39
C SER A 21 -17.88 1.34 7.83
N ALA A 22 -16.79 1.67 7.14
CA ALA A 22 -16.62 2.96 6.47
C ALA A 22 -17.61 3.14 5.31
N MET A 23 -17.81 2.12 4.48
CA MET A 23 -18.79 2.14 3.39
C MET A 23 -20.22 2.33 3.90
N ALA A 24 -20.59 1.63 4.98
CA ALA A 24 -21.93 1.70 5.57
C ALA A 24 -22.26 3.10 6.10
N VAL A 25 -21.31 3.83 6.66
CA VAL A 25 -21.50 5.23 7.09
C VAL A 25 -21.76 6.14 5.88
N GLY A 26 -21.03 5.98 4.79
CA GLY A 26 -21.21 6.76 3.56
C GLY A 26 -22.61 6.57 2.96
N ILE A 27 -23.00 5.32 2.71
CA ILE A 27 -24.29 4.99 2.10
C ILE A 27 -25.46 5.40 3.01
N GLY A 28 -25.30 5.29 4.34
CA GLY A 28 -26.33 5.66 5.30
C GLY A 28 -26.60 7.15 5.35
N ALA A 29 -25.60 7.99 5.17
CA ALA A 29 -25.73 9.45 5.17
C ALA A 29 -26.57 9.97 3.98
N ASP A 30 -26.45 9.33 2.81
CA ASP A 30 -27.10 9.76 1.58
C ASP A 30 -28.64 9.79 1.71
N TYR A 31 -29.24 8.79 2.37
CA TYR A 31 -30.70 8.74 2.58
C TYR A 31 -31.17 9.90 3.47
N ALA A 32 -30.44 10.21 4.53
CA ALA A 32 -30.80 11.32 5.43
C ALA A 32 -30.65 12.66 4.72
N ILE A 33 -29.60 12.87 3.94
CA ILE A 33 -29.38 14.10 3.16
C ILE A 33 -30.49 14.30 2.13
N TYR A 34 -30.84 13.25 1.39
CA TYR A 34 -31.91 13.29 0.39
C TYR A 34 -33.28 13.60 1.04
N PHE A 35 -33.57 12.98 2.17
CA PHE A 35 -34.79 13.22 2.93
C PHE A 35 -34.89 14.68 3.41
N LEU A 36 -33.82 15.21 3.99
CA LEU A 36 -33.75 16.59 4.48
C LEU A 36 -33.87 17.61 3.35
N TYR A 37 -33.22 17.35 2.21
CA TYR A 37 -33.30 18.20 1.04
C TYR A 37 -34.75 18.27 0.52
N ARG A 38 -35.41 17.14 0.35
CA ARG A 38 -36.79 17.05 -0.14
C ARG A 38 -37.78 17.68 0.82
N LEU A 39 -37.61 17.49 2.13
CA LEU A 39 -38.42 18.13 3.15
C LEU A 39 -38.32 19.66 3.08
N ARG A 40 -37.10 20.17 2.94
CA ARG A 40 -36.88 21.62 2.82
C ARG A 40 -37.46 22.18 1.53
N GLU A 41 -37.41 21.45 0.45
CA GLU A 41 -38.01 21.81 -0.84
C GLU A 41 -39.53 21.98 -0.69
N ILE A 42 -40.22 20.97 -0.14
CA ILE A 42 -41.66 20.96 0.07
C ILE A 42 -42.09 22.12 0.99
N LEU A 43 -41.39 22.34 2.11
CA LEU A 43 -41.68 23.45 3.02
C LEU A 43 -41.49 24.82 2.36
N ARG A 44 -40.56 24.93 1.39
CA ARG A 44 -40.28 26.18 0.67
C ARG A 44 -41.31 26.46 -0.43
N GLU A 45 -41.78 25.44 -1.11
CA GLU A 45 -42.70 25.55 -2.26
C GLU A 45 -44.16 25.68 -1.83
N GLU A 46 -44.57 24.90 -0.83
CA GLU A 46 -45.98 24.79 -0.44
C GLU A 46 -46.35 25.59 0.82
N GLY A 47 -45.38 26.00 1.62
CA GLY A 47 -45.60 26.92 2.77
C GLY A 47 -46.60 26.39 3.81
N GLY A 48 -46.58 25.09 4.12
CA GLY A 48 -47.56 24.45 4.98
C GLY A 48 -47.05 24.03 6.36
N ASP A 49 -47.87 23.29 7.12
CA ASP A 49 -47.47 22.69 8.39
C ASP A 49 -46.37 21.67 8.18
N ILE A 50 -45.40 21.65 9.11
CA ILE A 50 -44.26 20.73 9.08
C ILE A 50 -44.67 19.25 9.06
N LYS A 51 -45.81 18.89 9.73
CA LYS A 51 -46.28 17.53 9.76
C LYS A 51 -46.77 17.08 8.39
N ASP A 52 -47.45 17.93 7.63
CA ASP A 52 -47.88 17.62 6.26
C ASP A 52 -46.67 17.57 5.30
N ALA A 53 -45.69 18.45 5.45
CA ALA A 53 -44.44 18.38 4.70
C ALA A 53 -43.67 17.07 4.95
N ILE A 54 -43.58 16.61 6.21
CA ILE A 54 -42.94 15.35 6.56
C ILE A 54 -43.75 14.16 5.93
N ARG A 55 -45.08 14.20 5.98
CA ARG A 55 -45.94 13.15 5.38
C ARG A 55 -45.70 13.06 3.86
N LYS A 56 -45.66 14.20 3.17
CA LYS A 56 -45.36 14.25 1.73
C LYS A 56 -43.94 13.78 1.43
N THR A 57 -42.95 14.16 2.24
CA THR A 57 -41.56 13.72 2.10
C THR A 57 -41.46 12.20 2.30
N LEU A 58 -42.14 11.62 3.27
CA LEU A 58 -42.18 10.19 3.50
C LEU A 58 -42.81 9.44 2.31
N SER A 59 -43.87 10.03 1.70
CA SER A 59 -44.56 9.41 0.55
C SER A 59 -43.76 9.47 -0.75
N THR A 60 -42.77 10.35 -0.86
CA THR A 60 -41.90 10.54 -2.04
C THR A 60 -40.48 10.03 -1.76
N ALA A 61 -39.66 10.83 -1.09
CA ALA A 61 -38.27 10.49 -0.77
C ALA A 61 -38.14 9.27 0.14
N GLY A 62 -39.10 9.07 1.08
CA GLY A 62 -39.11 7.90 1.95
C GLY A 62 -39.35 6.60 1.19
N LYS A 63 -40.29 6.58 0.25
CA LYS A 63 -40.50 5.39 -0.62
C LYS A 63 -39.28 5.12 -1.49
N ALA A 64 -38.69 6.14 -2.10
CA ALA A 64 -37.49 6.01 -2.92
C ALA A 64 -36.33 5.42 -2.11
N SER A 65 -36.09 5.92 -0.90
CA SER A 65 -35.05 5.40 0.01
C SER A 65 -35.29 3.93 0.37
N LEU A 66 -36.54 3.53 0.61
CA LEU A 66 -36.89 2.14 0.90
C LEU A 66 -36.62 1.22 -0.31
N PHE A 67 -36.99 1.66 -1.53
CA PHE A 67 -36.71 0.89 -2.75
C PHE A 67 -35.21 0.71 -2.98
N VAL A 68 -34.42 1.77 -2.87
CA VAL A 68 -32.98 1.70 -3.07
C VAL A 68 -32.33 0.78 -2.01
N ALA A 69 -32.73 0.93 -0.75
CA ALA A 69 -32.18 0.10 0.32
C ALA A 69 -32.52 -1.38 0.15
N THR A 70 -33.77 -1.71 -0.28
CA THR A 70 -34.15 -3.11 -0.55
C THR A 70 -33.41 -3.67 -1.76
N ALA A 71 -33.22 -2.89 -2.82
CA ALA A 71 -32.45 -3.31 -3.99
C ALA A 71 -30.98 -3.58 -3.65
N VAL A 72 -30.35 -2.68 -2.89
CA VAL A 72 -28.96 -2.84 -2.43
C VAL A 72 -28.84 -4.01 -1.47
N ALA A 73 -29.73 -4.13 -0.48
CA ALA A 73 -29.73 -5.24 0.47
C ALA A 73 -29.95 -6.59 -0.25
N GLY A 74 -30.84 -6.65 -1.24
CA GLY A 74 -31.07 -7.84 -2.06
C GLY A 74 -29.84 -8.21 -2.90
N GLY A 75 -29.23 -7.23 -3.56
CA GLY A 75 -28.01 -7.44 -4.36
C GLY A 75 -26.84 -7.97 -3.55
N TYR A 76 -26.54 -7.35 -2.41
CA TYR A 76 -25.48 -7.84 -1.51
C TYR A 76 -25.89 -9.11 -0.77
N GLY A 77 -27.19 -9.31 -0.50
CA GLY A 77 -27.72 -10.52 0.13
C GLY A 77 -27.40 -11.80 -0.64
N VAL A 78 -27.28 -11.72 -1.97
CA VAL A 78 -26.84 -12.85 -2.81
C VAL A 78 -25.45 -13.37 -2.44
N LEU A 79 -24.56 -12.50 -1.94
CA LEU A 79 -23.22 -12.90 -1.50
C LEU A 79 -23.25 -13.85 -0.28
N SER A 80 -24.35 -13.89 0.47
CA SER A 80 -24.51 -14.84 1.59
C SER A 80 -24.57 -16.30 1.10
N LEU A 81 -24.94 -16.53 -0.17
CA LEU A 81 -24.99 -17.86 -0.80
C LEU A 81 -23.59 -18.36 -1.23
N SER A 82 -22.55 -17.56 -1.10
CA SER A 82 -21.17 -17.94 -1.44
C SER A 82 -20.62 -18.96 -0.44
N GLN A 83 -20.66 -20.23 -0.80
CA GLN A 83 -20.14 -21.32 0.03
C GLN A 83 -18.62 -21.32 0.06
N GLY A 84 -18.04 -21.44 1.27
CA GLY A 84 -16.59 -21.54 1.46
C GLY A 84 -15.82 -20.22 1.55
N PHE A 85 -16.48 -19.06 1.45
CA PHE A 85 -15.82 -17.75 1.53
C PHE A 85 -16.49 -16.86 2.59
N HIS A 86 -16.14 -17.06 3.86
CA HIS A 86 -16.73 -16.37 5.01
C HIS A 86 -16.71 -14.84 4.92
N VAL A 87 -15.70 -14.28 4.25
CA VAL A 87 -15.58 -12.81 4.06
C VAL A 87 -16.78 -12.26 3.25
N HIS A 88 -17.23 -12.95 2.20
CA HIS A 88 -18.40 -12.55 1.41
C HIS A 88 -19.71 -12.64 2.21
N GLN A 89 -19.83 -13.64 3.05
CA GLN A 89 -21.01 -13.81 3.91
C GLN A 89 -21.07 -12.69 4.96
N TRP A 90 -19.95 -12.34 5.59
CA TRP A 90 -19.89 -11.21 6.52
C TRP A 90 -20.15 -9.87 5.83
N LEU A 91 -19.60 -9.67 4.62
CA LEU A 91 -19.87 -8.50 3.80
C LEU A 91 -21.38 -8.34 3.54
N ALA A 92 -22.02 -9.39 3.08
CA ALA A 92 -23.47 -9.41 2.84
C ALA A 92 -24.26 -9.06 4.10
N MET A 93 -23.98 -9.74 5.20
CA MET A 93 -24.67 -9.56 6.48
C MET A 93 -24.53 -8.12 6.99
N PHE A 94 -23.32 -7.57 7.03
CA PHE A 94 -23.09 -6.23 7.56
C PHE A 94 -23.70 -5.14 6.67
N ILE A 95 -23.65 -5.28 5.34
CA ILE A 95 -24.28 -4.31 4.43
C ILE A 95 -25.80 -4.37 4.57
N VAL A 96 -26.42 -5.54 4.61
CA VAL A 96 -27.86 -5.68 4.80
C VAL A 96 -28.29 -5.05 6.13
N ILE A 97 -27.61 -5.34 7.23
CA ILE A 97 -27.89 -4.75 8.55
C ILE A 97 -27.72 -3.22 8.49
N ALA A 98 -26.65 -2.72 7.87
CA ALA A 98 -26.40 -1.29 7.74
C ALA A 98 -27.51 -0.58 6.96
N MET A 99 -27.99 -1.19 5.86
CA MET A 99 -29.07 -0.66 5.04
C MET A 99 -30.40 -0.58 5.83
N LEU A 100 -30.76 -1.64 6.54
CA LEU A 100 -31.98 -1.66 7.36
C LEU A 100 -31.95 -0.59 8.46
N PHE A 101 -30.81 -0.47 9.18
CA PHE A 101 -30.64 0.56 10.20
C PHE A 101 -30.65 1.97 9.63
N SER A 102 -30.04 2.18 8.46
CA SER A 102 -30.01 3.49 7.81
C SER A 102 -31.39 3.95 7.37
N VAL A 103 -32.19 3.07 6.76
CA VAL A 103 -33.59 3.37 6.40
C VAL A 103 -34.41 3.65 7.64
N PHE A 104 -34.31 2.82 8.68
CA PHE A 104 -34.99 3.05 9.95
C PHE A 104 -34.64 4.40 10.55
N ALA A 105 -33.36 4.73 10.61
CA ALA A 105 -32.90 6.03 11.10
C ALA A 105 -33.46 7.19 10.26
N THR A 106 -33.44 7.09 8.94
CA THR A 106 -33.92 8.13 8.03
C THR A 106 -35.43 8.31 8.10
N LEU A 107 -36.21 7.24 8.16
CA LEU A 107 -37.68 7.33 8.13
C LEU A 107 -38.31 7.62 9.48
N ILE A 108 -37.64 7.29 10.59
CA ILE A 108 -38.18 7.46 11.95
C ILE A 108 -37.39 8.48 12.76
N MET A 109 -36.07 8.29 12.90
CA MET A 109 -35.28 9.17 13.77
C MET A 109 -35.14 10.59 13.21
N VAL A 110 -34.88 10.74 11.91
CA VAL A 110 -34.71 12.07 11.30
C VAL A 110 -35.98 12.92 11.40
N PRO A 111 -37.20 12.45 11.01
CA PRO A 111 -38.44 13.22 11.19
C PRO A 111 -38.72 13.53 12.64
N THR A 112 -38.52 12.58 13.56
CA THR A 112 -38.73 12.77 15.00
C THR A 112 -37.79 13.87 15.55
N MET A 113 -36.52 13.82 15.21
CA MET A 113 -35.56 14.85 15.60
C MET A 113 -35.93 16.24 15.06
N ILE A 114 -36.41 16.33 13.81
CA ILE A 114 -36.85 17.59 13.23
C ILE A 114 -38.04 18.17 13.98
N LEU A 115 -39.01 17.35 14.38
CA LEU A 115 -40.17 17.80 15.15
C LEU A 115 -39.80 18.27 16.55
N ILE A 116 -38.80 17.65 17.20
CA ILE A 116 -38.34 18.01 18.55
C ILE A 116 -37.41 19.22 18.52
N LEU A 117 -36.38 19.20 17.68
CA LEU A 117 -35.31 20.19 17.69
C LEU A 117 -35.63 21.46 16.89
N LYS A 118 -36.56 21.38 15.95
CA LYS A 118 -36.97 22.48 15.04
C LYS A 118 -35.78 23.26 14.48
N PRO A 119 -34.83 22.60 13.79
CA PRO A 119 -33.59 23.23 13.41
C PRO A 119 -33.79 24.40 12.44
N ARG A 120 -33.21 25.55 12.74
CA ARG A 120 -33.38 26.82 12.01
C ARG A 120 -33.10 26.72 10.51
N PHE A 121 -32.19 25.82 10.07
CA PHE A 121 -31.85 25.67 8.65
C PHE A 121 -33.02 25.12 7.80
N ILE A 122 -33.98 24.44 8.39
CA ILE A 122 -35.18 23.94 7.71
C ILE A 122 -36.25 25.02 7.63
N PHE A 123 -36.38 25.88 8.66
CA PHE A 123 -37.46 26.85 8.82
C PHE A 123 -37.11 28.27 8.35
N SER A 124 -35.87 28.57 7.97
CA SER A 124 -35.45 29.95 7.61
C SER A 124 -35.91 30.32 6.20
N SER A 125 -36.92 31.17 6.13
CA SER A 125 -37.55 31.75 4.91
C SER A 125 -36.94 33.07 4.49
N LYS A 126 -35.64 33.32 4.53
CA LYS A 126 -35.05 34.54 3.96
C LYS A 126 -34.22 34.25 2.73
N LYS A 127 -34.68 34.76 1.56
CA LYS A 127 -33.93 34.88 0.31
C LYS A 127 -32.60 35.60 0.56
N LYS A 128 -31.52 34.84 0.77
CA LYS A 128 -30.16 35.25 0.45
C LYS A 128 -29.54 34.05 -0.28
N SER A 129 -29.23 34.26 -1.55
CA SER A 129 -28.46 33.32 -2.36
C SER A 129 -27.07 33.23 -1.76
N ILE A 130 -26.84 32.21 -0.95
CA ILE A 130 -25.52 31.84 -0.48
C ILE A 130 -24.98 30.90 -1.55
N PRO A 131 -23.80 31.15 -2.15
CA PRO A 131 -23.23 30.26 -3.14
C PRO A 131 -23.07 28.85 -2.53
N VAL A 132 -23.41 27.82 -3.30
CA VAL A 132 -23.47 26.41 -2.89
C VAL A 132 -22.20 25.94 -2.17
N ALA A 133 -21.05 26.53 -2.51
CA ALA A 133 -19.78 26.23 -1.89
C ALA A 133 -19.70 26.60 -0.38
N GLN A 134 -20.39 27.68 0.06
CA GLN A 134 -20.38 28.10 1.48
C GLN A 134 -21.35 27.31 2.36
N THR A 135 -22.40 26.71 1.77
CA THR A 135 -23.38 25.91 2.54
C THR A 135 -22.85 24.52 2.87
N VAL A 136 -22.01 23.98 2.01
CA VAL A 136 -21.33 22.69 2.27
C VAL A 136 -20.29 22.83 3.38
N VAL A 137 -19.56 23.96 3.43
CA VAL A 137 -18.55 24.21 4.46
C VAL A 137 -19.20 24.47 5.84
N THR A 138 -20.35 25.17 5.90
CA THR A 138 -21.02 25.44 7.18
C THR A 138 -21.78 24.26 7.76
N SER A 139 -22.31 23.36 6.94
CA SER A 139 -22.92 22.12 7.43
C SER A 139 -21.86 21.07 7.85
N LEU A 140 -20.68 21.11 7.25
CA LEU A 140 -19.52 20.32 7.73
C LEU A 140 -19.03 20.86 9.10
N LEU A 141 -19.08 22.19 9.34
CA LEU A 141 -18.61 22.81 10.58
C LEU A 141 -19.57 22.64 11.77
N LEU A 142 -20.87 22.48 11.55
CA LEU A 142 -21.85 22.27 12.65
C LEU A 142 -21.98 20.79 13.06
N GLY A 143 -21.60 19.86 12.20
CA GLY A 143 -21.45 18.42 12.53
C GLY A 143 -20.18 18.09 13.30
N THR A 144 -19.23 19.03 13.38
CA THR A 144 -17.89 18.82 13.93
C THR A 144 -17.67 19.35 15.34
N VAL A 145 -18.69 19.93 15.99
CA VAL A 145 -18.60 20.36 17.40
C VAL A 145 -18.94 19.22 18.37
N LEU A 146 -19.43 18.05 17.89
CA LEU A 146 -19.46 16.83 18.70
C LEU A 146 -18.19 16.03 18.40
N THR A 147 -17.13 16.26 19.17
CA THR A 147 -15.89 15.49 19.21
C THR A 147 -15.19 15.35 17.84
N MET A 148 -14.61 16.43 17.34
CA MET A 148 -13.34 16.29 16.62
C MET A 148 -12.21 16.02 17.63
N SER A 149 -12.17 14.81 18.14
CA SER A 149 -10.96 14.05 17.96
C SER A 149 -10.82 13.90 16.44
N MET A 150 -10.05 14.78 15.77
CA MET A 150 -9.44 14.36 14.51
C MET A 150 -8.97 12.93 14.74
N PRO A 151 -9.29 11.96 13.86
CA PRO A 151 -8.50 10.76 13.89
C PRO A 151 -7.07 11.30 13.71
N LYS A 152 -6.25 11.31 14.78
CA LYS A 152 -4.81 11.23 14.62
C LYS A 152 -4.68 10.11 13.64
N THR A 153 -4.26 10.40 12.38
CA THR A 153 -3.85 9.36 11.44
C THR A 153 -3.12 8.36 12.30
N SER A 154 -3.67 7.15 12.37
CA SER A 154 -3.15 6.16 13.28
C SER A 154 -1.66 6.14 12.99
N HIS A 155 -0.82 6.14 14.02
CA HIS A 155 0.65 6.15 13.83
C HIS A 155 1.07 5.02 12.87
N ALA A 156 0.25 3.98 12.78
CA ALA A 156 0.37 2.88 11.85
C ALA A 156 0.06 3.29 10.39
N ASP A 157 -0.92 4.16 10.15
CA ASP A 157 -1.29 4.61 8.80
C ASP A 157 -0.23 5.55 8.23
N GLU A 158 0.37 6.42 9.07
CA GLU A 158 1.49 7.28 8.68
C GLU A 158 2.71 6.45 8.27
N VAL A 159 3.05 5.43 9.06
CA VAL A 159 4.20 4.55 8.78
C VAL A 159 3.98 3.78 7.49
N GLN A 160 2.78 3.26 7.27
CA GLN A 160 2.45 2.52 6.05
C GLN A 160 2.50 3.42 4.82
N ASP A 161 2.05 4.69 4.91
CA ASP A 161 2.16 5.66 3.81
C ASP A 161 3.62 5.94 3.45
N ILE A 162 4.48 6.21 4.46
CA ILE A 162 5.92 6.44 4.25
C ILE A 162 6.56 5.25 3.52
N VAL A 163 6.28 4.03 3.96
CA VAL A 163 6.86 2.82 3.37
C VAL A 163 6.33 2.55 1.96
N ASN A 164 5.04 2.74 1.71
CA ASN A 164 4.45 2.62 0.38
C ASN A 164 5.06 3.64 -0.59
N ARG A 165 5.23 4.89 -0.16
CA ARG A 165 5.87 5.94 -0.97
C ARG A 165 7.34 5.65 -1.23
N SER A 166 8.04 5.06 -0.26
CA SER A 166 9.43 4.65 -0.43
C SER A 166 9.58 3.51 -1.44
N ASP A 167 8.70 2.52 -1.38
CA ASP A 167 8.65 1.42 -2.34
C ASP A 167 8.37 1.94 -3.77
N ASP A 168 7.41 2.87 -3.90
CA ASP A 168 7.03 3.47 -5.17
C ASP A 168 8.13 4.41 -5.74
N ALA A 169 8.90 5.10 -4.88
CA ALA A 169 9.86 6.11 -5.29
C ALA A 169 10.95 5.59 -6.24
N SER A 170 11.35 4.32 -6.11
CA SER A 170 12.43 3.68 -6.89
C SER A 170 11.94 2.61 -7.87
N LYS A 171 10.62 2.48 -8.08
CA LYS A 171 10.04 1.53 -9.03
C LYS A 171 9.83 2.15 -10.40
N PHE A 172 10.49 1.62 -11.40
CA PHE A 172 10.32 1.99 -12.83
C PHE A 172 9.47 0.93 -13.52
N LEU A 173 8.62 1.34 -14.49
CA LEU A 173 7.89 0.39 -15.34
C LEU A 173 8.84 -0.58 -16.03
N SER A 174 9.97 -0.04 -16.49
CA SER A 174 11.09 -0.82 -17.02
C SER A 174 12.36 0.03 -16.99
N SER A 175 13.50 -0.62 -16.91
CA SER A 175 14.80 0.04 -17.01
C SER A 175 15.89 -0.90 -17.50
N THR A 176 16.92 -0.30 -18.09
CA THR A 176 18.18 -0.97 -18.43
C THR A 176 19.35 -0.22 -17.82
N ALA A 177 20.39 -0.93 -17.44
CA ALA A 177 21.64 -0.32 -16.95
C ALA A 177 22.82 -1.26 -17.17
N SER A 178 24.03 -0.70 -17.30
CA SER A 178 25.25 -1.41 -16.98
C SER A 178 25.64 -1.12 -15.54
N ALA A 179 26.32 -2.04 -14.87
CA ALA A 179 26.82 -1.80 -13.52
C ALA A 179 28.20 -2.44 -13.31
N LYS A 180 29.01 -1.75 -12.48
CA LYS A 180 30.29 -2.22 -12.01
C LYS A 180 30.17 -2.57 -10.54
N PHE A 181 30.40 -3.84 -10.20
CA PHE A 181 30.53 -4.33 -8.84
C PHE A 181 31.99 -4.38 -8.44
N ILE A 182 32.35 -3.78 -7.32
CA ILE A 182 33.69 -3.82 -6.73
C ILE A 182 33.55 -4.54 -5.39
N LEU A 183 34.01 -5.79 -5.35
CA LEU A 183 34.02 -6.63 -4.16
C LEU A 183 35.35 -6.46 -3.45
N THR A 184 35.35 -5.97 -2.23
CA THR A 184 36.59 -5.72 -1.45
C THR A 184 36.60 -6.68 -0.25
N SER A 185 37.66 -7.50 -0.16
CA SER A 185 37.88 -8.39 0.98
C SER A 185 38.34 -7.60 2.23
N LYS A 186 38.33 -8.25 3.39
CA LYS A 186 38.90 -7.68 4.61
C LYS A 186 40.32 -7.19 4.48
N ASN A 187 41.10 -7.83 3.62
CA ASN A 187 42.54 -7.52 3.40
C ASN A 187 42.73 -6.45 2.32
N GLY A 188 41.66 -5.86 1.76
CA GLY A 188 41.71 -4.84 0.74
C GLY A 188 41.83 -5.37 -0.70
N GLU A 189 41.89 -6.68 -0.93
CA GLU A 189 41.84 -7.26 -2.28
C GLU A 189 40.53 -6.93 -2.96
N GLN A 190 40.61 -6.50 -4.23
CA GLN A 190 39.45 -6.13 -5.00
C GLN A 190 39.22 -7.08 -6.17
N ARG A 191 37.94 -7.46 -6.37
CA ARG A 191 37.47 -8.12 -7.57
C ARG A 191 36.40 -7.26 -8.23
N VAL A 192 36.53 -7.04 -9.53
CA VAL A 192 35.62 -6.21 -10.30
C VAL A 192 34.77 -7.09 -11.21
N ARG A 193 33.47 -6.86 -11.21
CA ARG A 193 32.53 -7.53 -12.12
C ARG A 193 31.74 -6.50 -12.89
N LEU A 194 31.49 -6.77 -14.16
CA LEU A 194 30.64 -5.94 -15.00
C LEU A 194 29.35 -6.69 -15.31
N THR A 195 28.23 -5.99 -15.27
CA THR A 195 26.91 -6.58 -15.52
C THR A 195 26.08 -5.74 -16.47
N LYS A 196 25.18 -6.41 -17.18
CA LYS A 196 24.00 -5.77 -17.81
C LYS A 196 22.77 -6.12 -17.01
N ASN A 197 21.96 -5.11 -16.72
CA ASN A 197 20.79 -5.26 -15.89
C ASN A 197 19.55 -4.79 -16.65
N MET A 198 18.48 -5.56 -16.57
CA MET A 198 17.17 -5.22 -17.07
C MET A 198 16.15 -5.43 -15.96
N THR A 199 15.31 -4.43 -15.74
CA THR A 199 14.24 -4.52 -14.75
C THR A 199 12.93 -4.14 -15.42
N LYS A 200 11.86 -4.85 -15.07
CA LYS A 200 10.51 -4.57 -15.56
C LYS A 200 9.49 -4.91 -14.48
N LEU A 201 8.38 -4.17 -14.41
CA LEU A 201 7.22 -4.58 -13.63
C LEU A 201 6.40 -5.61 -14.40
N ALA A 202 5.89 -6.63 -13.73
CA ALA A 202 5.09 -7.71 -14.32
C ALA A 202 3.67 -7.22 -14.63
N GLY A 203 3.35 -7.01 -15.91
CA GLY A 203 2.04 -6.56 -16.35
C GLY A 203 1.61 -5.25 -15.68
N ASN A 204 0.36 -5.20 -15.17
CA ASN A 204 -0.19 -4.06 -14.44
C ASN A 204 0.05 -4.14 -12.91
N THR A 205 1.05 -4.89 -12.48
CA THR A 205 1.36 -5.09 -11.06
C THR A 205 2.52 -4.22 -10.61
N GLN A 206 2.77 -4.20 -9.30
CA GLN A 206 3.96 -3.56 -8.70
C GLN A 206 5.12 -4.57 -8.50
N ASN A 207 4.99 -5.79 -9.06
CA ASN A 207 5.96 -6.86 -8.86
C ASN A 207 7.16 -6.71 -9.80
N ASN A 208 8.35 -6.77 -9.27
CA ASN A 208 9.59 -6.64 -10.03
C ASN A 208 9.97 -7.93 -10.74
N MET A 209 10.46 -7.81 -11.96
CA MET A 209 11.24 -8.82 -12.67
C MET A 209 12.63 -8.23 -12.94
N ARG A 210 13.68 -8.92 -12.53
CA ARG A 210 15.05 -8.47 -12.64
C ARG A 210 15.92 -9.51 -13.33
N LEU A 211 16.53 -9.12 -14.44
CA LEU A 211 17.48 -9.94 -15.19
C LEU A 211 18.86 -9.30 -15.06
N THR A 212 19.85 -10.04 -14.56
CA THR A 212 21.24 -9.58 -14.45
C THR A 212 22.15 -10.56 -15.16
N GLU A 213 22.86 -10.12 -16.17
CA GLU A 213 23.88 -10.88 -16.89
C GLU A 213 25.27 -10.39 -16.52
N PHE A 214 26.14 -11.27 -16.06
CA PHE A 214 27.53 -10.98 -15.75
C PHE A 214 28.38 -11.04 -17.04
N ILE A 215 29.04 -9.92 -17.38
CA ILE A 215 29.80 -9.74 -18.62
C ILE A 215 31.27 -10.07 -18.42
N SER A 216 31.79 -9.77 -17.25
CA SER A 216 33.18 -10.04 -16.85
C SER A 216 33.31 -10.13 -15.34
N PRO A 217 34.39 -10.70 -14.81
CA PRO A 217 35.51 -11.41 -15.48
C PRO A 217 35.11 -12.83 -15.92
N ALA A 218 36.04 -13.58 -16.47
CA ALA A 218 35.83 -14.89 -17.09
C ALA A 218 35.22 -15.93 -16.14
N ASP A 219 35.48 -15.86 -14.83
CA ASP A 219 34.96 -16.79 -13.82
C ASP A 219 33.44 -16.68 -13.61
N VAL A 220 32.82 -15.53 -13.92
CA VAL A 220 31.39 -15.30 -13.82
C VAL A 220 30.73 -14.94 -15.15
N GLN A 221 31.52 -14.79 -16.21
CA GLN A 221 31.02 -14.38 -17.52
C GLN A 221 29.91 -15.30 -18.03
N GLY A 222 28.81 -14.69 -18.50
CA GLY A 222 27.61 -15.39 -18.98
C GLY A 222 26.71 -15.92 -17.89
N THR A 223 27.14 -15.90 -16.60
CA THR A 223 26.21 -16.18 -15.50
C THR A 223 25.05 -15.18 -15.57
N THR A 224 23.83 -15.69 -15.57
CA THR A 224 22.63 -14.84 -15.66
C THR A 224 21.66 -15.19 -14.55
N THR A 225 21.15 -14.18 -13.85
CA THR A 225 20.14 -14.36 -12.81
C THR A 225 18.81 -13.78 -13.27
N LEU A 226 17.72 -14.47 -13.01
CA LEU A 226 16.36 -14.00 -13.20
C LEU A 226 15.61 -14.09 -11.88
N LEU A 227 15.23 -12.93 -11.35
CA LEU A 227 14.49 -12.82 -10.09
C LEU A 227 13.12 -12.24 -10.40
N ILE A 228 12.06 -12.92 -10.01
CA ILE A 228 10.66 -12.54 -10.26
C ILE A 228 9.93 -12.49 -8.93
N GLU A 229 9.45 -11.32 -8.58
CA GLU A 229 8.55 -11.11 -7.46
C GLU A 229 7.14 -11.60 -7.86
N ASN A 230 6.58 -12.54 -7.11
CA ASN A 230 5.23 -13.05 -7.34
C ASN A 230 4.24 -12.37 -6.39
N ALA A 231 3.09 -11.91 -6.91
CA ALA A 231 2.05 -11.28 -6.09
C ALA A 231 1.53 -12.22 -4.99
N LYS A 232 1.42 -13.50 -5.31
CA LYS A 232 0.96 -14.55 -4.39
C LYS A 232 1.99 -15.67 -4.34
N GLY A 233 2.20 -16.22 -3.14
CA GLY A 233 3.14 -17.32 -2.93
C GLY A 233 4.61 -16.88 -2.95
N SER A 234 5.48 -17.87 -3.14
CA SER A 234 6.93 -17.67 -3.12
C SER A 234 7.45 -17.05 -4.42
N ASP A 235 8.47 -16.19 -4.30
CA ASP A 235 9.14 -15.58 -5.44
C ASP A 235 9.89 -16.62 -6.26
N SER A 236 10.09 -16.33 -7.54
CA SER A 236 10.82 -17.22 -8.44
C SER A 236 12.23 -16.69 -8.69
N MET A 237 13.22 -17.49 -8.39
CA MET A 237 14.62 -17.16 -8.53
C MET A 237 15.34 -18.22 -9.36
N PHE A 238 16.00 -17.79 -10.42
CA PHE A 238 16.73 -18.67 -11.35
C PHE A 238 18.13 -18.14 -11.56
N VAL A 239 19.09 -19.08 -11.71
CA VAL A 239 20.48 -18.79 -12.06
C VAL A 239 20.90 -19.71 -13.19
N TYR A 240 21.30 -19.14 -14.31
CA TYR A 240 21.99 -19.86 -15.37
C TYR A 240 23.48 -19.89 -15.10
N LEU A 241 24.06 -21.06 -15.14
CA LEU A 241 25.50 -21.32 -14.95
C LEU A 241 26.11 -21.80 -16.26
N PRO A 242 26.91 -20.98 -16.97
CA PRO A 242 27.47 -21.33 -18.26
C PRO A 242 28.32 -22.60 -18.23
N ALA A 243 29.12 -22.77 -17.17
CA ALA A 243 29.96 -23.98 -16.99
C ALA A 243 29.15 -25.29 -16.94
N LEU A 244 27.90 -25.22 -16.50
CA LEU A 244 27.00 -26.37 -16.43
C LEU A 244 25.99 -26.42 -17.57
N LYS A 245 25.89 -25.36 -18.37
CA LYS A 245 24.86 -25.13 -19.41
C LYS A 245 23.45 -25.41 -18.89
N LYS A 246 23.15 -24.99 -17.63
CA LYS A 246 21.89 -25.32 -16.95
C LYS A 246 21.36 -24.14 -16.19
N VAL A 247 20.03 -23.97 -16.23
CA VAL A 247 19.28 -23.11 -15.34
C VAL A 247 18.96 -23.85 -14.06
N ARG A 248 19.31 -23.26 -12.92
CA ARG A 248 18.92 -23.75 -11.59
C ARG A 248 17.86 -22.83 -10.99
N ARG A 249 16.80 -23.41 -10.48
CA ARG A 249 15.84 -22.71 -9.63
C ARG A 249 16.36 -22.71 -8.20
N LEU A 250 16.38 -21.53 -7.57
CA LEU A 250 16.69 -21.37 -6.15
C LEU A 250 15.40 -21.44 -5.33
N ALA A 251 15.45 -22.00 -4.14
CA ALA A 251 14.32 -22.01 -3.21
C ALA A 251 14.15 -20.63 -2.55
N SER A 252 12.97 -20.33 -2.03
CA SER A 252 12.69 -19.08 -1.29
C SER A 252 13.58 -18.92 -0.05
N ALA A 253 13.95 -20.03 0.60
CA ALA A 253 14.90 -20.05 1.72
C ALA A 253 16.29 -19.53 1.36
N ASN A 254 16.61 -19.36 0.07
CA ASN A 254 17.89 -18.83 -0.40
C ASN A 254 17.87 -17.29 -0.59
N LYS A 255 16.81 -16.60 -0.18
CA LYS A 255 16.78 -15.11 -0.24
C LYS A 255 17.90 -14.47 0.59
N GLY A 256 18.27 -15.09 1.70
CA GLY A 256 19.39 -14.66 2.55
C GLY A 256 20.78 -14.94 1.98
N ASP A 257 20.91 -15.82 0.97
CA ASP A 257 22.19 -16.17 0.38
C ASP A 257 22.80 -15.00 -0.38
N ALA A 258 24.14 -14.97 -0.44
CA ALA A 258 24.89 -13.95 -1.15
C ALA A 258 24.59 -13.95 -2.66
N PHE A 259 24.15 -12.84 -3.21
CA PHE A 259 23.91 -12.66 -4.64
C PHE A 259 25.22 -12.77 -5.43
N ILE A 260 25.43 -13.93 -6.04
CA ILE A 260 26.66 -14.28 -6.78
C ILE A 260 27.92 -13.89 -6.00
N GLY A 261 27.95 -14.16 -4.69
CA GLY A 261 29.10 -13.90 -3.82
C GLY A 261 29.36 -12.42 -3.49
N THR A 262 28.38 -11.54 -3.66
CA THR A 262 28.41 -10.14 -3.19
C THR A 262 27.90 -10.05 -1.75
N ASP A 263 27.99 -8.86 -1.12
CA ASP A 263 27.41 -8.60 0.21
C ASP A 263 25.91 -8.28 0.16
N PHE A 264 25.35 -8.10 -1.02
CA PHE A 264 23.91 -8.11 -1.22
C PHE A 264 23.42 -9.54 -1.24
N SER A 265 22.26 -9.80 -0.64
CA SER A 265 21.59 -11.09 -0.77
C SER A 265 20.65 -11.12 -1.98
N TYR A 266 20.19 -12.30 -2.39
CA TYR A 266 19.15 -12.41 -3.41
C TYR A 266 17.90 -11.64 -3.02
N GLY A 267 17.53 -11.63 -1.74
CA GLY A 267 16.41 -10.85 -1.22
C GLY A 267 16.63 -9.34 -1.29
N ASP A 268 17.86 -8.86 -1.04
CA ASP A 268 18.19 -7.43 -1.17
C ASP A 268 18.06 -6.97 -2.63
N VAL A 269 18.46 -7.81 -3.58
CA VAL A 269 18.38 -7.52 -5.03
C VAL A 269 16.96 -7.62 -5.55
N LEU A 270 16.20 -8.66 -5.15
CA LEU A 270 14.81 -8.84 -5.56
C LEU A 270 13.92 -7.70 -5.03
N GLY A 271 14.14 -7.31 -3.79
CA GLY A 271 13.31 -6.38 -3.05
C GLY A 271 12.51 -7.07 -1.95
N TYR A 272 11.73 -6.28 -1.24
CA TYR A 272 11.00 -6.73 -0.06
C TYR A 272 9.51 -6.52 -0.28
N LYS A 273 8.71 -7.57 -0.23
CA LYS A 273 7.25 -7.44 -0.21
C LYS A 273 6.84 -6.71 1.06
N LEU A 274 6.12 -5.62 0.93
CA LEU A 274 5.71 -4.81 2.07
C LEU A 274 4.88 -5.60 3.08
N SER A 275 4.05 -6.53 2.59
CA SER A 275 3.21 -7.42 3.40
C SER A 275 3.99 -8.42 4.26
N ASP A 276 5.24 -8.68 3.96
CA ASP A 276 6.08 -9.63 4.70
C ASP A 276 6.71 -9.02 5.96
N TRP A 277 6.54 -7.71 6.16
CA TRP A 277 7.20 -6.96 7.22
C TRP A 277 6.23 -6.11 8.03
N LYS A 278 6.44 -6.05 9.34
CA LYS A 278 5.78 -5.13 10.25
C LYS A 278 6.69 -3.91 10.42
N TYR A 279 6.13 -2.71 10.25
CA TYR A 279 6.87 -1.45 10.28
C TYR A 279 6.58 -0.65 11.54
N THR A 280 7.62 -0.01 12.10
CA THR A 280 7.53 0.88 13.24
C THR A 280 8.37 2.14 12.95
N LYS A 281 7.80 3.32 13.12
CA LYS A 281 8.52 4.58 13.02
C LYS A 281 9.30 4.82 14.30
N LEU A 282 10.56 5.15 14.15
CA LEU A 282 11.44 5.60 15.23
C LEU A 282 11.54 7.14 15.21
N ALA A 283 12.33 7.72 16.13
CA ALA A 283 12.67 9.13 16.07
C ALA A 283 13.40 9.43 14.74
N ASP A 284 13.02 10.53 14.10
CA ASP A 284 13.61 10.96 12.83
C ASP A 284 15.15 11.08 12.93
N GLY A 285 15.81 10.84 11.82
CA GLY A 285 17.26 10.87 11.71
C GLY A 285 17.75 11.79 10.60
N LYS A 286 19.06 11.74 10.36
CA LYS A 286 19.70 12.46 9.25
C LYS A 286 20.71 11.56 8.54
N PHE A 287 20.81 11.71 7.23
CA PHE A 287 21.83 11.11 6.41
C PHE A 287 22.42 12.16 5.47
N ASN A 288 23.74 12.38 5.52
CA ASN A 288 24.45 13.40 4.74
C ASN A 288 23.79 14.78 4.78
N GLY A 289 23.35 15.22 5.98
CA GLY A 289 22.70 16.51 6.20
C GLY A 289 21.21 16.57 5.83
N LYS A 290 20.65 15.55 5.20
CA LYS A 290 19.23 15.45 4.83
C LYS A 290 18.43 14.73 5.91
N ASP A 291 17.23 15.26 6.22
CA ASP A 291 16.32 14.64 7.17
C ASP A 291 15.71 13.36 6.61
N CYS A 292 15.57 12.33 7.44
CA CYS A 292 14.93 11.09 7.07
C CYS A 292 13.97 10.55 8.15
N TYR A 293 12.95 9.84 7.70
CA TYR A 293 12.14 8.97 8.54
C TYR A 293 12.96 7.73 8.86
N MET A 294 13.12 7.45 10.15
CA MET A 294 13.74 6.19 10.60
C MET A 294 12.65 5.14 10.80
N ILE A 295 12.68 4.11 9.96
CA ILE A 295 11.68 3.03 10.00
C ILE A 295 12.37 1.71 10.35
N GLU A 296 11.91 1.03 11.38
CA GLU A 296 12.31 -0.34 11.71
C GLU A 296 11.29 -1.31 11.12
N ALA A 297 11.78 -2.35 10.42
CA ALA A 297 10.98 -3.41 9.83
C ALA A 297 11.37 -4.75 10.44
N THR A 298 10.38 -5.49 10.95
CA THR A 298 10.54 -6.85 11.50
C THR A 298 9.73 -7.85 10.69
N PRO A 299 10.22 -9.08 10.46
CA PRO A 299 9.47 -10.11 9.73
C PRO A 299 8.13 -10.40 10.41
N ILE A 300 7.06 -10.60 9.63
CA ILE A 300 5.73 -10.93 10.17
C ILE A 300 5.65 -12.32 10.81
N ASN A 301 6.53 -13.23 10.39
CA ASN A 301 6.59 -14.61 10.89
C ASN A 301 7.99 -15.22 10.75
N ASN A 302 8.15 -16.42 11.30
CA ASN A 302 9.43 -17.13 11.29
C ASN A 302 9.87 -17.60 9.89
N THR A 303 8.94 -17.84 8.97
CA THR A 303 9.27 -18.21 7.58
C THR A 303 9.98 -17.07 6.87
N VAL A 304 9.41 -15.85 6.93
CA VAL A 304 10.05 -14.65 6.37
C VAL A 304 11.41 -14.39 7.03
N LYS A 305 11.48 -14.53 8.36
CA LYS A 305 12.75 -14.39 9.11
C LYS A 305 13.81 -15.37 8.61
N SER A 306 13.43 -16.62 8.40
CA SER A 306 14.32 -17.69 7.91
C SER A 306 14.74 -17.47 6.45
N ASP A 307 13.78 -17.15 5.57
CA ASP A 307 14.02 -16.97 4.14
C ASP A 307 15.01 -15.83 3.84
N PHE A 308 14.90 -14.71 4.56
CA PHE A 308 15.83 -13.59 4.41
C PHE A 308 17.09 -13.71 5.27
N GLY A 309 17.05 -14.51 6.33
CA GLY A 309 18.15 -14.58 7.30
C GLY A 309 18.24 -13.31 8.19
N TYR A 310 17.17 -12.51 8.31
CA TYR A 310 17.15 -11.24 9.01
C TYR A 310 16.15 -11.24 10.17
N SER A 311 16.56 -10.77 11.35
CA SER A 311 15.64 -10.53 12.47
C SER A 311 14.96 -9.17 12.38
N LYS A 312 15.64 -8.18 11.83
CA LYS A 312 15.11 -6.84 11.58
C LYS A 312 15.97 -6.04 10.59
N ARG A 313 15.38 -4.98 10.06
CA ARG A 313 16.05 -3.96 9.25
C ARG A 313 15.65 -2.57 9.78
N ARG A 314 16.57 -1.61 9.73
CA ARG A 314 16.29 -0.20 10.03
C ARG A 314 16.66 0.63 8.82
N MET A 315 15.72 1.42 8.35
CA MET A 315 15.83 2.21 7.13
C MET A 315 15.79 3.69 7.45
N CYS A 316 16.67 4.48 6.80
CA CYS A 316 16.57 5.93 6.71
C CYS A 316 15.93 6.26 5.36
N ILE A 317 14.69 6.71 5.36
CA ILE A 317 13.93 7.10 4.18
C ILE A 317 13.94 8.63 4.09
N LEU A 318 14.56 9.20 3.07
CA LEU A 318 14.68 10.65 2.89
C LEU A 318 13.31 11.32 2.80
N LYS A 319 13.13 12.44 3.51
CA LYS A 319 11.85 13.15 3.56
C LYS A 319 11.51 13.88 2.27
N ASP A 320 12.51 14.31 1.51
CA ASP A 320 12.36 15.10 0.29
C ASP A 320 11.87 14.28 -0.90
N ASN A 321 12.21 13.00 -0.99
CA ASN A 321 11.95 12.18 -2.17
C ASN A 321 11.52 10.74 -1.87
N PHE A 322 11.41 10.36 -0.59
CA PHE A 322 11.05 9.04 -0.10
C PHE A 322 11.99 7.90 -0.51
N VAL A 323 13.18 8.22 -0.99
CA VAL A 323 14.17 7.18 -1.31
C VAL A 323 14.82 6.67 -0.02
N THR A 324 14.95 5.36 0.10
CA THR A 324 15.73 4.76 1.18
C THR A 324 17.22 5.07 0.94
N ALA A 325 17.86 5.79 1.86
CA ALA A 325 19.26 6.17 1.79
C ALA A 325 20.17 5.15 2.48
N THR A 326 19.72 4.58 3.61
CA THR A 326 20.50 3.53 4.30
C THR A 326 19.60 2.41 4.82
N ILE A 327 20.19 1.23 4.97
CA ILE A 327 19.55 0.08 5.61
C ILE A 327 20.58 -0.59 6.53
N ASP A 328 20.30 -0.63 7.84
CA ASP A 328 21.01 -1.47 8.79
C ASP A 328 20.26 -2.79 8.95
N ILE A 329 20.97 -3.91 8.95
CA ILE A 329 20.38 -5.24 8.97
C ILE A 329 21.00 -6.08 10.08
N TRP A 330 20.17 -6.81 10.80
CA TRP A 330 20.55 -7.75 11.86
C TRP A 330 20.25 -9.19 11.42
N ASP A 331 21.17 -10.10 11.75
CA ASP A 331 21.00 -11.53 11.52
C ASP A 331 19.88 -12.15 12.39
N THR A 332 19.58 -13.41 12.17
CA THR A 332 18.53 -14.12 12.90
C THR A 332 18.74 -14.21 14.41
N ALA A 333 20.00 -14.08 14.86
CA ALA A 333 20.37 -14.02 16.27
C ALA A 333 20.32 -12.60 16.86
N GLY A 334 20.00 -11.59 16.05
CA GLY A 334 19.92 -10.19 16.46
C GLY A 334 21.27 -9.46 16.50
N LYS A 335 22.34 -10.04 15.95
CA LYS A 335 23.63 -9.36 15.82
C LYS A 335 23.65 -8.49 14.57
N PRO A 336 24.32 -7.31 14.58
CA PRO A 336 24.52 -6.50 13.37
C PRO A 336 25.20 -7.35 12.29
N LEU A 337 24.58 -7.40 11.11
CA LEU A 337 25.04 -8.21 9.98
C LEU A 337 25.67 -7.35 8.88
N LYS A 338 24.92 -6.38 8.37
CA LYS A 338 25.39 -5.50 7.29
C LYS A 338 24.78 -4.12 7.34
N HIS A 339 25.47 -3.19 6.73
CA HIS A 339 25.03 -1.83 6.45
C HIS A 339 24.99 -1.61 4.95
N ILE A 340 23.90 -1.07 4.42
CA ILE A 340 23.73 -0.74 3.01
C ILE A 340 23.51 0.76 2.90
N GLU A 341 24.23 1.42 1.96
CA GLU A 341 24.05 2.83 1.62
C GLU A 341 23.68 2.99 0.15
N PHE A 342 22.84 3.99 -0.13
CA PHE A 342 22.44 4.40 -1.47
C PHE A 342 22.75 5.89 -1.64
N THR A 343 23.61 6.20 -2.61
CA THR A 343 24.10 7.56 -2.85
C THR A 343 24.01 7.93 -4.33
N ASP A 344 24.32 9.20 -4.66
CA ASP A 344 24.17 9.73 -6.02
C ASP A 344 22.76 9.46 -6.59
N ILE A 345 21.73 9.84 -5.79
CA ILE A 345 20.33 9.60 -6.10
C ILE A 345 19.87 10.60 -7.15
N ARG A 346 19.45 10.13 -8.33
CA ARG A 346 19.04 10.96 -9.48
C ARG A 346 17.58 10.73 -9.86
N PRO A 347 16.84 11.81 -10.20
CA PRO A 347 15.46 11.68 -10.67
C PRO A 347 15.41 11.31 -12.16
N TYR A 348 14.41 10.50 -12.52
CA TYR A 348 14.05 10.15 -13.90
C TYR A 348 12.54 10.29 -14.09
N GLY A 349 12.14 10.73 -15.29
CA GLY A 349 10.75 11.04 -15.62
C GLY A 349 10.38 12.51 -15.37
N LYS A 350 9.52 13.09 -16.23
CA LYS A 350 9.21 14.53 -16.23
C LYS A 350 8.02 14.89 -15.31
N VAL A 351 6.99 14.04 -15.22
CA VAL A 351 5.73 14.36 -14.53
C VAL A 351 5.71 13.83 -13.09
N LYS A 352 6.11 12.57 -12.89
CA LYS A 352 6.24 11.94 -11.57
C LYS A 352 7.61 11.31 -11.51
N PRO A 353 8.63 12.02 -10.98
CA PRO A 353 9.99 11.51 -10.97
C PRO A 353 10.07 10.23 -10.12
N ARG A 354 10.75 9.23 -10.68
CA ARG A 354 11.26 8.05 -9.98
C ARG A 354 12.74 8.24 -9.75
N TRP A 355 13.27 7.65 -8.72
CA TRP A 355 14.62 7.92 -8.28
C TRP A 355 15.49 6.68 -8.41
N GLN A 356 16.66 6.86 -8.98
CA GLN A 356 17.68 5.81 -9.09
C GLN A 356 18.93 6.23 -8.32
N ALA A 357 19.35 5.38 -7.39
CA ALA A 357 20.68 5.50 -6.78
C ALA A 357 21.75 5.01 -7.77
N MET A 358 22.64 5.88 -8.17
CA MET A 358 23.73 5.54 -9.09
C MET A 358 24.89 4.83 -8.40
N LYS A 359 24.95 4.92 -7.08
CA LYS A 359 25.92 4.20 -6.27
C LYS A 359 25.24 3.55 -5.09
N SER A 360 25.60 2.30 -4.83
CA SER A 360 25.22 1.61 -3.60
C SER A 360 26.41 0.84 -3.04
N MET A 361 26.42 0.68 -1.72
CA MET A 361 27.48 -0.03 -1.00
C MET A 361 26.84 -0.91 0.06
N ALA A 362 27.23 -2.18 0.11
CA ALA A 362 26.88 -3.09 1.19
C ALA A 362 28.17 -3.50 1.91
N LYS A 363 28.25 -3.24 3.22
CA LYS A 363 29.35 -3.65 4.08
C LYS A 363 28.87 -4.71 5.05
N ASN A 364 29.44 -5.89 4.99
CA ASN A 364 29.22 -6.93 5.97
C ASN A 364 30.03 -6.64 7.24
N LEU A 365 29.33 -6.43 8.36
CA LEU A 365 29.95 -6.02 9.64
C LEU A 365 30.60 -7.18 10.38
N GLN A 366 30.25 -8.43 10.03
CA GLN A 366 30.80 -9.63 10.66
C GLN A 366 32.06 -10.10 9.93
N THR A 367 32.04 -10.10 8.59
CA THR A 367 33.19 -10.56 7.78
C THR A 367 34.14 -9.42 7.37
N GLN A 368 33.68 -8.15 7.50
CA GLN A 368 34.38 -6.94 7.02
C GLN A 368 34.57 -6.92 5.49
N HIS A 369 33.87 -7.76 4.75
CA HIS A 369 33.79 -7.70 3.31
C HIS A 369 32.84 -6.58 2.87
N MET A 370 33.09 -5.98 1.70
CA MET A 370 32.30 -4.88 1.19
C MET A 370 32.08 -5.03 -0.32
N THR A 371 30.88 -4.79 -0.77
CA THR A 371 30.54 -4.68 -2.21
C THR A 371 30.03 -3.29 -2.52
N GLN A 372 30.69 -2.61 -3.44
CA GLN A 372 30.23 -1.34 -4.02
C GLN A 372 29.66 -1.60 -5.42
N VAL A 373 28.52 -0.99 -5.73
CA VAL A 373 27.89 -1.04 -7.06
C VAL A 373 27.82 0.36 -7.63
N ILE A 374 28.35 0.55 -8.83
CA ILE A 374 28.30 1.79 -9.59
C ILE A 374 27.45 1.52 -10.83
N VAL A 375 26.34 2.21 -10.95
CA VAL A 375 25.41 2.10 -12.08
C VAL A 375 25.86 3.08 -13.17
N ASN A 376 25.98 2.59 -14.40
CA ASN A 376 26.25 3.38 -15.58
C ASN A 376 25.13 3.16 -16.60
N ASP A 377 25.05 4.04 -17.60
CA ASP A 377 24.13 3.90 -18.75
C ASP A 377 22.67 3.58 -18.35
N PHE A 378 22.22 4.16 -17.23
CA PHE A 378 20.86 3.94 -16.76
C PHE A 378 19.85 4.59 -17.70
N ALA A 379 18.91 3.81 -18.18
CA ALA A 379 17.80 4.28 -19.01
C ALA A 379 16.47 3.71 -18.50
N ALA A 380 15.56 4.62 -18.11
CA ALA A 380 14.21 4.29 -17.69
C ALA A 380 13.27 4.14 -18.90
N GLU A 381 12.14 3.44 -18.66
CA GLU A 381 11.01 3.32 -19.59
C GLU A 381 11.37 2.75 -20.97
N LYS A 382 12.26 1.77 -21.01
CA LYS A 382 12.63 1.05 -22.23
C LYS A 382 11.60 -0.03 -22.55
N THR A 383 11.25 -0.18 -23.82
CA THR A 383 10.41 -1.29 -24.27
C THR A 383 11.17 -2.61 -24.12
N LEU A 384 10.78 -3.42 -23.12
CA LEU A 384 11.35 -4.74 -22.88
C LEU A 384 10.28 -5.81 -23.09
N SER A 385 10.62 -6.83 -23.88
CA SER A 385 9.73 -7.98 -24.11
C SER A 385 9.63 -8.84 -22.83
N ASP A 386 8.41 -9.30 -22.51
CA ASP A 386 8.19 -10.23 -21.40
C ASP A 386 8.92 -11.57 -21.58
N LYS A 387 9.17 -11.95 -22.84
CA LYS A 387 9.93 -13.16 -23.17
C LYS A 387 11.34 -13.16 -22.59
N LEU A 388 11.96 -11.99 -22.36
CA LEU A 388 13.28 -11.87 -21.73
C LEU A 388 13.27 -12.31 -20.26
N PHE A 389 12.11 -12.23 -19.59
CA PHE A 389 11.96 -12.54 -18.18
C PHE A 389 11.34 -13.93 -17.97
N SER A 390 11.77 -14.90 -18.75
CA SER A 390 11.38 -16.32 -18.63
C SER A 390 12.60 -17.20 -18.35
N PRO A 391 12.46 -18.33 -17.64
CA PRO A 391 13.57 -19.26 -17.43
C PRO A 391 14.17 -19.76 -18.74
N GLN A 392 13.34 -19.94 -19.78
CA GLN A 392 13.77 -20.40 -21.10
C GLN A 392 14.70 -19.40 -21.80
N SER A 393 14.54 -18.10 -21.55
CA SER A 393 15.40 -17.07 -22.14
C SER A 393 16.83 -17.08 -21.58
N LEU A 394 17.05 -17.75 -20.45
CA LEU A 394 18.38 -17.88 -19.85
C LEU A 394 19.23 -18.97 -20.55
N GLU A 395 18.59 -19.94 -21.19
CA GLU A 395 19.25 -21.00 -21.95
C GLU A 395 19.65 -20.44 -23.33
N LYS A 396 20.90 -19.95 -23.41
CA LYS A 396 21.50 -19.42 -24.66
C LYS A 396 22.30 -20.50 -25.39
#